data_50780162ec344fca0a9e84ae5ea0216c
#
_entry.id   50780162ec344fca0a9e84ae5ea0216c
#
_cell.length_a   1.000
_cell.length_b   1.000
_cell.length_c   1.000
_cell.angle_alpha   90.00
_cell.angle_beta   90.00
_cell.angle_gamma   90.00
#
_symmetry.space_group_name_H-M   'P 1'
#
loop_
_entity.id
_entity.type
_entity.pdbx_description
1 polymer ?
#
loop_
_entity_poly.entity_id
_entity_poly.type
_entity_poly.pdbx_seq_one_letter_code
_entity_poly.pdbx_strand_id
1 'polypeptide(L)'
;KVMVVLLVSTFLVMFSQAMASRGASAAYIEYTSMNGDISVEIEDDTALRAFYLISTHYLVQGYYGFGLALNEPFDSTFGFGHSKFLLRQASLFDEDIADRTYQAKISDNWHANRQWHSAFSEFANDVHFIGVGFVMWVLFFWMAVTWKLGAGYGFREALYFLPLHGILVFFLPANNQVFGFLDSLSAYVFLSLAICIRAKVSF
;
A
#
# COMPACT_ATOMS: atom_id res chain seq x y z
N LYS A 1 5.10 -26.93 6.73
CA LYS A 1 3.89 -26.69 5.91
C LYS A 1 2.64 -26.55 6.79
N VAL A 2 2.36 -27.48 7.73
CA VAL A 2 1.19 -27.42 8.65
C VAL A 2 1.18 -26.12 9.46
N MET A 3 2.32 -25.69 10.01
CA MET A 3 2.43 -24.46 10.79
C MET A 3 2.07 -23.20 9.98
N VAL A 4 2.45 -23.14 8.70
CA VAL A 4 2.09 -22.00 7.82
C VAL A 4 0.59 -21.98 7.58
N VAL A 5 -0.03 -23.14 7.32
CA VAL A 5 -1.49 -23.23 7.14
C VAL A 5 -2.21 -22.79 8.41
N LEU A 6 -1.77 -23.23 9.59
CA LEU A 6 -2.35 -22.82 10.87
C LEU A 6 -2.21 -21.30 11.11
N LEU A 7 -1.05 -20.71 10.83
CA LEU A 7 -0.83 -19.27 10.99
C LEU A 7 -1.73 -18.47 10.05
N VAL A 8 -1.82 -18.88 8.78
CA VAL A 8 -2.69 -18.22 7.79
C VAL A 8 -4.16 -18.35 8.21
N SER A 9 -4.61 -19.55 8.61
CA SER A 9 -5.99 -19.77 9.05
C SER A 9 -6.32 -18.95 10.29
N THR A 10 -5.41 -18.91 11.29
CA THR A 10 -5.59 -18.10 12.51
C THR A 10 -5.66 -16.62 12.15
N PHE A 11 -4.78 -16.14 11.29
CA PHE A 11 -4.82 -14.75 10.81
C PHE A 11 -6.15 -14.42 10.13
N LEU A 12 -6.63 -15.27 9.22
CA LEU A 12 -7.88 -15.07 8.50
C LEU A 12 -9.08 -15.03 9.47
N VAL A 13 -9.11 -15.92 10.46
CA VAL A 13 -10.19 -15.92 11.50
C VAL A 13 -10.11 -14.65 12.35
N MET A 14 -8.93 -14.26 12.82
CA MET A 14 -8.78 -13.04 13.63
C MET A 14 -9.11 -11.79 12.80
N PHE A 15 -8.71 -11.75 11.56
CA PHE A 15 -9.01 -10.64 10.65
C PHE A 15 -10.51 -10.53 10.40
N SER A 16 -11.21 -11.66 10.12
CA SER A 16 -12.66 -11.66 9.91
C SER A 16 -13.42 -11.22 11.17
N GLN A 17 -13.00 -11.67 12.35
CA GLN A 17 -13.60 -11.24 13.63
C GLN A 17 -13.35 -9.73 13.89
N ALA A 18 -12.14 -9.25 13.64
CA ALA A 18 -11.81 -7.82 13.79
C ALA A 18 -12.62 -6.95 12.83
N MET A 19 -12.87 -7.42 11.61
CA MET A 19 -13.71 -6.71 10.63
C MET A 19 -15.19 -6.74 11.03
N ALA A 20 -15.70 -7.87 11.49
CA ALA A 20 -17.07 -7.98 11.99
C ALA A 20 -17.32 -7.07 13.21
N SER A 21 -16.34 -6.99 14.13
CA SER A 21 -16.44 -6.13 15.32
C SER A 21 -16.37 -4.63 15.02
N ARG A 22 -15.78 -4.23 13.90
CA ARG A 22 -15.70 -2.82 13.45
C ARG A 22 -16.95 -2.34 12.73
N GLY A 23 -18.05 -3.10 12.81
CA GLY A 23 -19.30 -2.74 12.18
C GLY A 23 -19.22 -2.82 10.66
N ALA A 24 -18.64 -3.89 10.15
CA ALA A 24 -18.81 -4.32 8.78
C ALA A 24 -20.28 -4.70 8.52
N SER A 25 -21.17 -3.86 9.05
CA SER A 25 -22.59 -3.86 8.80
C SER A 25 -22.84 -3.43 7.35
N ALA A 26 -24.01 -3.72 6.85
CA ALA A 26 -24.52 -3.22 5.57
C ALA A 26 -24.26 -1.70 5.39
N ALA A 27 -24.34 -0.92 6.47
CA ALA A 27 -24.04 0.51 6.49
C ALA A 27 -22.59 0.87 6.09
N TYR A 28 -21.59 0.03 6.39
CA TYR A 28 -20.20 0.29 5.94
C TYR A 28 -20.05 0.02 4.44
N ILE A 29 -20.73 -0.98 3.93
CA ILE A 29 -20.70 -1.35 2.49
C ILE A 29 -21.49 -0.32 1.68
N GLU A 30 -22.65 0.14 2.19
CA GLU A 30 -23.45 1.22 1.61
C GLU A 30 -22.66 2.54 1.55
N TYR A 31 -21.92 2.87 2.60
CA TYR A 31 -21.10 4.08 2.68
C TYR A 31 -19.88 4.05 1.74
N THR A 32 -19.37 2.88 1.42
CA THR A 32 -18.23 2.68 0.51
C THR A 32 -18.64 2.39 -0.93
N SER A 33 -19.94 2.12 -1.19
CA SER A 33 -20.47 2.02 -2.54
C SER A 33 -20.56 3.41 -3.15
N MET A 34 -19.99 3.58 -4.33
CA MET A 34 -19.66 4.90 -4.90
C MET A 34 -20.81 5.71 -5.44
N ASN A 35 -21.95 5.14 -5.62
CA ASN A 35 -23.10 5.80 -6.24
C ASN A 35 -24.40 5.30 -5.63
N GLY A 36 -24.61 5.22 -4.39
CA GLY A 36 -25.94 5.01 -3.81
C GLY A 36 -26.89 3.97 -4.45
N ASP A 37 -26.58 3.55 -5.68
CA ASP A 37 -27.41 2.69 -6.53
C ASP A 37 -27.03 1.21 -6.46
N ILE A 38 -25.93 0.86 -5.81
CA ILE A 38 -25.59 -0.53 -5.51
C ILE A 38 -25.90 -0.76 -4.04
N SER A 39 -27.17 -0.80 -3.70
CA SER A 39 -27.66 -1.47 -2.50
C SER A 39 -27.43 -2.97 -2.72
N VAL A 40 -26.27 -3.46 -2.30
CA VAL A 40 -26.10 -4.90 -2.12
C VAL A 40 -26.91 -5.25 -0.89
N GLU A 41 -28.18 -5.57 -1.07
CA GLU A 41 -29.03 -6.16 -0.03
C GLU A 41 -28.36 -7.46 0.41
N ILE A 42 -27.74 -7.42 1.59
CA ILE A 42 -27.09 -8.60 2.17
C ILE A 42 -28.20 -9.35 2.90
N GLU A 43 -29.00 -10.11 2.16
CA GLU A 43 -30.06 -10.93 2.72
C GLU A 43 -29.58 -12.06 3.63
N ASP A 44 -28.32 -12.48 3.51
CA ASP A 44 -27.73 -13.55 4.34
C ASP A 44 -26.50 -13.03 5.10
N ASP A 45 -26.68 -12.83 6.38
CA ASP A 45 -25.68 -12.33 7.33
C ASP A 45 -24.66 -13.42 7.73
N THR A 46 -24.08 -14.09 6.74
CA THR A 46 -23.01 -15.06 7.00
C THR A 46 -21.68 -14.33 7.15
N ALA A 47 -20.94 -14.61 8.22
CA ALA A 47 -19.60 -14.08 8.48
C ALA A 47 -18.65 -14.30 7.28
N LEU A 48 -18.84 -15.38 6.52
CA LEU A 48 -18.08 -15.69 5.32
C LEU A 48 -18.35 -14.69 4.18
N ARG A 49 -19.61 -14.29 3.98
CA ARG A 49 -20.00 -13.32 2.96
C ARG A 49 -19.47 -11.93 3.30
N ALA A 50 -19.61 -11.52 4.55
CA ALA A 50 -19.04 -10.26 5.05
C ALA A 50 -17.52 -10.24 4.86
N PHE A 51 -16.83 -11.32 5.21
CA PHE A 51 -15.40 -11.47 4.98
C PHE A 51 -15.03 -11.35 3.49
N TYR A 52 -15.74 -12.02 2.60
CA TYR A 52 -15.50 -11.97 1.16
C TYR A 52 -15.67 -10.55 0.61
N LEU A 53 -16.78 -9.89 0.94
CA LEU A 53 -17.07 -8.53 0.47
C LEU A 53 -16.05 -7.53 0.98
N ILE A 54 -15.71 -7.57 2.27
CA ILE A 54 -14.73 -6.66 2.87
C ILE A 54 -13.34 -6.91 2.29
N SER A 55 -12.92 -8.17 2.18
CA SER A 55 -11.60 -8.50 1.63
C SER A 55 -11.48 -8.09 0.17
N THR A 56 -12.52 -8.32 -0.63
CA THR A 56 -12.55 -7.92 -2.03
C THR A 56 -12.54 -6.41 -2.14
N HIS A 57 -13.42 -5.71 -1.42
CA HIS A 57 -13.45 -4.25 -1.42
C HIS A 57 -12.12 -3.67 -0.99
N TYR A 58 -11.53 -4.18 0.09
CA TYR A 58 -10.26 -3.72 0.63
C TYR A 58 -9.11 -3.84 -0.36
N LEU A 59 -9.07 -4.92 -1.15
CA LEU A 59 -8.01 -5.14 -2.14
C LEU A 59 -8.22 -4.36 -3.44
N VAL A 60 -9.47 -4.12 -3.85
CA VAL A 60 -9.74 -3.50 -5.16
C VAL A 60 -10.00 -2.00 -5.11
N GLN A 61 -10.35 -1.44 -3.94
CA GLN A 61 -10.66 -0.01 -3.83
C GLN A 61 -9.52 0.90 -4.31
N GLY A 62 -8.26 0.50 -4.11
CA GLY A 62 -7.10 1.24 -4.57
C GLY A 62 -7.01 1.34 -6.10
N TYR A 63 -7.50 0.33 -6.83
CA TYR A 63 -7.56 0.38 -8.30
C TYR A 63 -8.60 1.35 -8.81
N TYR A 64 -9.71 1.52 -8.08
CA TYR A 64 -10.70 2.50 -8.50
C TYR A 64 -10.15 3.92 -8.35
N GLY A 65 -9.56 4.26 -7.21
CA GLY A 65 -8.86 5.54 -7.04
C GLY A 65 -7.74 5.74 -8.06
N PHE A 66 -7.03 4.67 -8.43
CA PHE A 66 -6.05 4.69 -9.51
C PHE A 66 -6.69 5.04 -10.87
N GLY A 67 -7.83 4.41 -11.20
CA GLY A 67 -8.56 4.68 -12.45
C GLY A 67 -9.02 6.14 -12.56
N LEU A 68 -9.50 6.74 -11.47
CA LEU A 68 -9.85 8.17 -11.43
C LEU A 68 -8.62 9.06 -11.64
N ALA A 69 -7.52 8.73 -10.96
CA ALA A 69 -6.27 9.49 -11.02
C ALA A 69 -5.63 9.52 -12.41
N LEU A 70 -5.88 8.51 -13.25
CA LEU A 70 -5.36 8.48 -14.63
C LEU A 70 -5.89 9.62 -15.52
N ASN A 71 -7.04 10.21 -15.18
CA ASN A 71 -7.64 11.30 -15.93
C ASN A 71 -7.21 12.68 -15.44
N GLU A 72 -6.48 12.75 -14.30
CA GLU A 72 -6.04 14.00 -13.72
C GLU A 72 -4.70 14.47 -14.30
N PRO A 73 -4.48 15.78 -14.42
CA PRO A 73 -3.22 16.33 -14.88
C PRO A 73 -2.11 16.03 -13.85
N PHE A 74 -0.92 15.72 -14.36
CA PHE A 74 0.26 15.51 -13.53
C PHE A 74 0.82 16.83 -12.99
N ASP A 75 1.11 16.86 -11.70
CA ASP A 75 1.80 17.94 -11.02
C ASP A 75 2.76 17.32 -10.01
N SER A 76 4.06 17.50 -10.20
CA SER A 76 5.07 16.78 -9.44
C SER A 76 5.13 17.24 -7.98
N THR A 77 5.23 16.29 -7.06
CA THR A 77 5.50 16.51 -5.65
C THR A 77 6.99 16.33 -5.30
N PHE A 78 7.87 16.28 -6.31
CA PHE A 78 9.33 16.30 -6.17
C PHE A 78 9.93 15.22 -5.25
N GLY A 79 9.34 14.04 -5.19
CA GLY A 79 9.79 12.94 -4.35
C GLY A 79 9.18 12.90 -2.94
N PHE A 80 8.19 13.72 -2.66
CA PHE A 80 7.52 13.73 -1.36
C PHE A 80 6.15 13.03 -1.37
N GLY A 81 5.52 12.91 -2.54
CA GLY A 81 4.13 12.46 -2.68
C GLY A 81 3.90 10.98 -2.46
N HIS A 82 4.95 10.13 -2.58
CA HIS A 82 4.84 8.71 -2.33
C HIS A 82 4.80 8.34 -0.83
N SER A 83 5.02 9.28 0.07
CA SER A 83 5.04 9.08 1.51
C SER A 83 4.21 10.14 2.22
N LYS A 84 3.18 9.71 2.95
CA LYS A 84 2.36 10.62 3.78
C LYS A 84 3.20 11.38 4.81
N PHE A 85 4.25 10.73 5.33
CA PHE A 85 5.17 11.38 6.26
C PHE A 85 5.98 12.47 5.57
N LEU A 86 6.62 12.16 4.43
CA LEU A 86 7.43 13.13 3.70
C LEU A 86 6.59 14.29 3.16
N LEU A 87 5.41 14.00 2.63
CA LEU A 87 4.47 15.00 2.15
C LEU A 87 4.09 15.99 3.26
N ARG A 88 3.79 15.48 4.46
CA ARG A 88 3.51 16.33 5.62
C ARG A 88 4.69 17.21 6.03
N GLN A 89 5.92 16.71 5.93
CA GLN A 89 7.10 17.53 6.20
C GLN A 89 7.30 18.59 5.11
N ALA A 90 7.10 18.24 3.84
CA ALA A 90 7.20 19.17 2.73
C ALA A 90 6.14 20.27 2.79
N SER A 91 4.93 19.98 3.26
CA SER A 91 3.86 20.97 3.46
C SER A 91 4.19 22.06 4.49
N LEU A 92 5.22 21.89 5.32
CA LEU A 92 5.71 22.95 6.20
C LEU A 92 6.46 24.04 5.43
N PHE A 93 6.91 23.76 4.22
CA PHE A 93 7.70 24.67 3.37
C PHE A 93 6.95 25.10 2.10
N ASP A 94 6.04 24.26 1.61
CA ASP A 94 5.20 24.49 0.44
C ASP A 94 3.77 24.01 0.78
N GLU A 95 2.91 24.96 1.16
CA GLU A 95 1.54 24.65 1.61
C GLU A 95 0.70 23.98 0.51
N ASP A 96 0.98 24.27 -0.76
CA ASP A 96 0.23 23.76 -1.90
C ASP A 96 0.70 22.39 -2.37
N ILE A 97 1.79 21.85 -1.83
CA ILE A 97 2.36 20.58 -2.31
C ILE A 97 1.41 19.39 -2.16
N ALA A 98 0.56 19.41 -1.14
CA ALA A 98 -0.44 18.36 -0.90
C ALA A 98 -1.53 18.37 -1.98
N ASP A 99 -1.92 19.55 -2.47
CA ASP A 99 -2.96 19.72 -3.50
C ASP A 99 -2.51 19.24 -4.87
N ARG A 100 -1.20 19.11 -5.10
CA ARG A 100 -0.63 18.55 -6.33
C ARG A 100 -0.82 17.04 -6.44
N THR A 101 -1.11 16.34 -5.33
CA THR A 101 -1.28 14.89 -5.34
C THR A 101 -2.53 14.46 -6.09
N TYR A 102 -2.47 13.32 -6.76
CA TYR A 102 -3.64 12.72 -7.36
C TYR A 102 -4.76 12.45 -6.35
N GLN A 103 -4.39 12.13 -5.10
CA GLN A 103 -5.32 11.89 -4.00
C GLN A 103 -6.14 13.15 -3.67
N ALA A 104 -5.52 14.32 -3.67
CA ALA A 104 -6.21 15.59 -3.47
C ALA A 104 -7.13 15.92 -4.66
N LYS A 105 -6.62 15.76 -5.89
CA LYS A 105 -7.36 16.09 -7.12
C LYS A 105 -8.64 15.28 -7.30
N ILE A 106 -8.65 14.01 -6.87
CA ILE A 106 -9.85 13.16 -6.97
C ILE A 106 -10.68 13.13 -5.68
N SER A 107 -10.39 13.99 -4.70
CA SER A 107 -10.99 13.93 -3.35
C SER A 107 -12.52 14.10 -3.34
N ASP A 108 -13.09 14.80 -4.32
CA ASP A 108 -14.55 14.97 -4.45
C ASP A 108 -15.26 13.65 -4.79
N ASN A 109 -14.57 12.74 -5.51
CA ASN A 109 -15.11 11.45 -5.93
C ASN A 109 -14.54 10.29 -5.11
N TRP A 110 -13.36 10.48 -4.51
CA TRP A 110 -12.64 9.43 -3.79
C TRP A 110 -11.84 10.01 -2.62
N HIS A 111 -12.42 9.96 -1.42
CA HIS A 111 -11.86 10.63 -0.24
C HIS A 111 -10.54 10.02 0.23
N ALA A 112 -9.45 10.78 0.15
CA ALA A 112 -8.10 10.37 0.51
C ALA A 112 -7.93 9.88 1.97
N ASN A 113 -8.78 10.36 2.90
CA ASN A 113 -8.69 10.00 4.32
C ASN A 113 -9.60 8.82 4.71
N ARG A 114 -10.45 8.36 3.82
CA ARG A 114 -11.45 7.32 4.10
C ARG A 114 -11.28 6.08 3.21
N GLN A 115 -10.73 6.31 2.01
CA GLN A 115 -10.61 5.30 0.97
C GLN A 115 -9.14 5.12 0.63
N TRP A 116 -8.78 3.92 0.27
CA TRP A 116 -7.40 3.61 -0.06
C TRP A 116 -7.07 3.96 -1.51
N HIS A 117 -5.86 4.41 -1.69
CA HIS A 117 -5.26 4.69 -3.00
C HIS A 117 -4.14 3.70 -3.23
N SER A 118 -4.04 3.16 -4.45
CA SER A 118 -2.97 2.23 -4.77
C SER A 118 -1.59 2.86 -4.57
N ALA A 119 -0.58 2.06 -4.26
CA ALA A 119 0.80 2.55 -4.22
C ALA A 119 1.23 3.12 -5.58
N PHE A 120 0.65 2.64 -6.68
CA PHE A 120 0.95 3.16 -8.02
C PHE A 120 0.58 4.64 -8.16
N SER A 121 -0.60 5.05 -7.68
CA SER A 121 -1.01 6.46 -7.71
C SER A 121 -0.21 7.31 -6.71
N GLU A 122 0.24 6.75 -5.59
CA GLU A 122 1.11 7.46 -4.66
C GLU A 122 2.51 7.69 -5.27
N PHE A 123 3.13 6.70 -5.91
CA PHE A 123 4.38 6.92 -6.63
C PHE A 123 4.22 7.85 -7.84
N ALA A 124 3.05 7.81 -8.50
CA ALA A 124 2.78 8.67 -9.65
C ALA A 124 2.76 10.16 -9.29
N ASN A 125 2.50 10.53 -8.04
CA ASN A 125 2.60 11.92 -7.58
C ASN A 125 3.98 12.54 -7.84
N ASP A 126 5.02 11.71 -7.80
CA ASP A 126 6.41 12.19 -7.95
C ASP A 126 6.91 12.09 -9.39
N VAL A 127 6.53 11.02 -10.11
CA VAL A 127 7.19 10.66 -11.39
C VAL A 127 6.21 10.45 -12.55
N HIS A 128 4.94 10.80 -12.38
CA HIS A 128 3.88 10.47 -13.34
C HIS A 128 3.68 8.95 -13.50
N PHE A 129 2.53 8.51 -14.01
CA PHE A 129 2.22 7.08 -14.20
C PHE A 129 3.22 6.34 -15.10
N ILE A 130 3.77 7.03 -16.10
CA ILE A 130 4.81 6.46 -16.98
C ILE A 130 6.09 6.15 -16.18
N GLY A 131 6.47 7.02 -15.26
CA GLY A 131 7.66 6.84 -14.42
C GLY A 131 7.47 5.75 -13.34
N VAL A 132 6.24 5.42 -12.97
CA VAL A 132 5.97 4.35 -11.99
C VAL A 132 6.54 3.01 -12.44
N GLY A 133 6.50 2.70 -13.72
CA GLY A 133 7.11 1.49 -14.27
C GLY A 133 8.61 1.39 -13.95
N PHE A 134 9.34 2.50 -14.05
CA PHE A 134 10.75 2.56 -13.66
C PHE A 134 10.96 2.40 -12.16
N VAL A 135 10.13 3.06 -11.34
CA VAL A 135 10.16 2.89 -9.86
C VAL A 135 9.94 1.43 -9.49
N MET A 136 8.93 0.78 -10.06
CA MET A 136 8.66 -0.65 -9.82
C MET A 136 9.85 -1.52 -10.25
N TRP A 137 10.45 -1.24 -11.40
CA TRP A 137 11.65 -1.96 -11.84
C TRP A 137 12.80 -1.83 -10.83
N VAL A 138 13.08 -0.65 -10.30
CA VAL A 138 14.12 -0.44 -9.27
C VAL A 138 13.78 -1.22 -7.99
N LEU A 139 12.54 -1.16 -7.52
CA LEU A 139 12.10 -1.85 -6.31
C LEU A 139 12.19 -3.37 -6.46
N PHE A 140 11.73 -3.93 -7.56
CA PHE A 140 11.82 -5.37 -7.81
C PHE A 140 13.25 -5.84 -8.07
N PHE A 141 14.08 -5.02 -8.73
CA PHE A 141 15.50 -5.30 -8.86
C PHE A 141 16.17 -5.35 -7.49
N TRP A 142 15.90 -4.38 -6.62
CA TRP A 142 16.44 -4.38 -5.25
C TRP A 142 15.94 -5.58 -4.43
N MET A 143 14.69 -5.96 -4.57
CA MET A 143 14.15 -7.18 -3.99
C MET A 143 14.89 -8.42 -4.48
N ALA A 144 15.19 -8.55 -5.76
CA ALA A 144 15.94 -9.68 -6.30
C ALA A 144 17.38 -9.73 -5.77
N VAL A 145 18.04 -8.56 -5.65
CA VAL A 145 19.38 -8.45 -5.04
C VAL A 145 19.37 -8.90 -3.58
N THR A 146 18.43 -8.37 -2.78
CA THR A 146 18.33 -8.74 -1.36
C THR A 146 17.96 -10.20 -1.16
N TRP A 147 17.10 -10.76 -2.01
CA TRP A 147 16.82 -12.19 -2.03
C TRP A 147 18.08 -13.01 -2.28
N LYS A 148 18.87 -12.67 -3.29
CA LYS A 148 20.12 -13.36 -3.61
C LYS A 148 21.13 -13.26 -2.48
N LEU A 149 21.27 -12.08 -1.86
CA LEU A 149 22.16 -11.87 -0.72
C LEU A 149 21.74 -12.67 0.50
N GLY A 150 20.44 -12.69 0.82
CA GLY A 150 19.91 -13.42 1.96
C GLY A 150 19.95 -14.93 1.76
N ALA A 151 19.34 -15.43 0.69
CA ALA A 151 19.19 -16.85 0.44
C ALA A 151 20.47 -17.51 -0.12
N GLY A 152 21.24 -16.77 -0.94
CA GLY A 152 22.45 -17.29 -1.58
C GLY A 152 23.72 -17.11 -0.75
N TYR A 153 23.89 -15.95 -0.10
CA TYR A 153 25.11 -15.60 0.63
C TYR A 153 24.95 -15.54 2.14
N GLY A 154 23.74 -15.81 2.66
CA GLY A 154 23.48 -15.88 4.10
C GLY A 154 23.53 -14.52 4.82
N PHE A 155 23.30 -13.42 4.13
CA PHE A 155 23.22 -12.10 4.76
C PHE A 155 21.94 -11.99 5.57
N ARG A 156 22.05 -12.02 6.90
CA ARG A 156 20.89 -12.00 7.80
C ARG A 156 20.06 -10.74 7.65
N GLU A 157 20.69 -9.59 7.46
CA GLU A 157 20.03 -8.30 7.24
C GLU A 157 19.13 -8.34 6.01
N ALA A 158 19.59 -9.00 4.95
CA ALA A 158 18.78 -9.19 3.74
C ALA A 158 17.56 -10.10 3.99
N LEU A 159 17.69 -11.13 4.85
CA LEU A 159 16.55 -11.97 5.24
C LEU A 159 15.51 -11.18 6.04
N TYR A 160 15.94 -10.29 6.95
CA TYR A 160 15.01 -9.42 7.69
C TYR A 160 14.33 -8.38 6.80
N PHE A 161 14.90 -8.07 5.65
CA PHE A 161 14.34 -7.14 4.70
C PHE A 161 13.23 -7.76 3.84
N LEU A 162 13.22 -9.07 3.63
CA LEU A 162 12.23 -9.76 2.80
C LEU A 162 10.76 -9.55 3.24
N PRO A 163 10.41 -9.54 4.54
CA PRO A 163 9.06 -9.22 4.98
C PRO A 163 8.58 -7.83 4.53
N LEU A 164 9.45 -6.82 4.52
CA LEU A 164 9.08 -5.48 4.03
C LEU A 164 8.76 -5.49 2.53
N HIS A 165 9.52 -6.25 1.73
CA HIS A 165 9.20 -6.46 0.32
C HIS A 165 7.89 -7.23 0.14
N GLY A 166 7.65 -8.26 0.96
CA GLY A 166 6.40 -9.01 0.95
C GLY A 166 5.19 -8.11 1.23
N ILE A 167 5.29 -7.24 2.25
CA ILE A 167 4.27 -6.24 2.56
C ILE A 167 4.09 -5.26 1.40
N LEU A 168 5.19 -4.73 0.84
CA LEU A 168 5.14 -3.82 -0.29
C LEU A 168 4.37 -4.44 -1.46
N VAL A 169 4.76 -5.64 -1.91
CA VAL A 169 4.15 -6.31 -3.06
C VAL A 169 2.69 -6.64 -2.82
N PHE A 170 2.37 -7.14 -1.62
CA PHE A 170 0.99 -7.52 -1.27
C PHE A 170 0.04 -6.32 -1.26
N PHE A 171 0.52 -5.17 -0.76
CA PHE A 171 -0.31 -3.98 -0.63
C PHE A 171 -0.23 -3.01 -1.83
N LEU A 172 0.59 -3.27 -2.86
CA LEU A 172 0.68 -2.39 -4.04
C LEU A 172 -0.69 -1.99 -4.63
N PRO A 173 -1.67 -2.92 -4.76
CA PRO A 173 -2.98 -2.56 -5.28
C PRO A 173 -3.81 -1.70 -4.32
N ALA A 174 -3.64 -1.91 -3.02
CA ALA A 174 -4.48 -1.31 -1.99
C ALA A 174 -3.92 0.02 -1.47
N ASN A 175 -2.64 0.05 -1.08
CA ASN A 175 -1.97 1.25 -0.60
C ASN A 175 -0.45 1.06 -0.47
N ASN A 176 0.26 2.13 -0.08
CA ASN A 176 1.71 2.11 0.13
C ASN A 176 2.04 1.92 1.62
N GLN A 177 1.99 0.68 2.09
CA GLN A 177 2.26 0.36 3.51
C GLN A 177 3.72 0.55 3.93
N VAL A 178 4.66 0.44 3.00
CA VAL A 178 6.09 0.52 3.33
C VAL A 178 6.60 1.95 3.32
N PHE A 179 6.30 2.72 2.28
CA PHE A 179 6.82 4.09 2.16
C PHE A 179 5.87 5.14 2.74
N GLY A 180 4.59 4.80 2.96
CA GLY A 180 3.59 5.71 3.51
C GLY A 180 3.83 6.13 4.95
N PHE A 181 4.51 5.31 5.77
CA PHE A 181 4.70 5.53 7.21
C PHE A 181 6.17 5.66 7.57
N LEU A 182 6.47 6.50 8.56
CA LEU A 182 7.84 6.81 8.98
C LEU A 182 8.63 5.57 9.44
N ASP A 183 8.03 4.72 10.25
CA ASP A 183 8.66 3.53 10.83
C ASP A 183 9.05 2.50 9.76
N SER A 184 8.14 2.15 8.87
CA SER A 184 8.42 1.23 7.78
C SER A 184 9.36 1.82 6.71
N LEU A 185 9.21 3.10 6.37
CA LEU A 185 10.14 3.82 5.50
C LEU A 185 11.55 3.84 6.11
N SER A 186 11.67 4.19 7.40
CA SER A 186 12.96 4.21 8.10
C SER A 186 13.59 2.83 8.13
N ALA A 187 12.82 1.78 8.46
CA ALA A 187 13.30 0.41 8.44
C ALA A 187 13.79 0.00 7.04
N TYR A 188 13.06 0.38 5.99
CA TYR A 188 13.44 0.11 4.60
C TYR A 188 14.78 0.77 4.25
N VAL A 189 14.96 2.05 4.60
CA VAL A 189 16.19 2.81 4.34
C VAL A 189 17.36 2.25 5.13
N PHE A 190 17.21 2.05 6.46
CA PHE A 190 18.30 1.56 7.31
C PHE A 190 18.75 0.16 6.94
N LEU A 191 17.84 -0.76 6.66
CA LEU A 191 18.20 -2.11 6.22
C LEU A 191 18.87 -2.08 4.85
N SER A 192 18.41 -1.24 3.91
CA SER A 192 19.07 -1.07 2.61
C SER A 192 20.51 -0.58 2.79
N LEU A 193 20.73 0.44 3.63
CA LEU A 193 22.08 0.94 3.92
C LEU A 193 22.96 -0.11 4.59
N ALA A 194 22.45 -0.83 5.57
CA ALA A 194 23.18 -1.91 6.24
C ALA A 194 23.64 -3.02 5.26
N ILE A 195 22.75 -3.40 4.33
CA ILE A 195 23.07 -4.37 3.28
C ILE A 195 24.15 -3.83 2.33
N CYS A 196 24.04 -2.56 1.89
CA CYS A 196 25.03 -1.95 1.02
C CYS A 196 26.41 -1.83 1.68
N ILE A 197 26.47 -1.44 2.97
CA ILE A 197 27.72 -1.34 3.72
C ILE A 197 28.38 -2.72 3.85
N ARG A 198 27.59 -3.72 4.24
CA ARG A 198 28.11 -5.10 4.41
C ARG A 198 28.58 -5.69 3.09
N ALA A 199 27.84 -5.47 2.00
CA ALA A 199 28.25 -5.95 0.68
C ALA A 199 29.60 -5.36 0.25
N LYS A 200 29.87 -4.08 0.52
CA LYS A 200 31.17 -3.45 0.24
C LYS A 200 32.34 -4.05 1.04
N VAL A 201 32.10 -4.50 2.26
CA VAL A 201 33.14 -5.05 3.13
C VAL A 201 33.44 -6.53 2.78
N SER A 202 32.51 -7.18 2.06
CA SER A 202 32.61 -8.63 1.73
C SER A 202 33.20 -8.88 0.33
N PHE A 203 33.46 -7.84 -0.47
CA PHE A 203 34.13 -7.85 -1.75
C PHE A 203 35.44 -7.06 -1.68
#